data_d0821766421311e5d407f3d988f0c1c3
#
_entry.id   d0821766421311e5d407f3d988f0c1c3
#
_cell.length_a   1.000
_cell.length_b   1.000
_cell.length_c   1.000
_cell.angle_alpha   90.00
_cell.angle_beta   90.00
_cell.angle_gamma   90.00
#
_symmetry.space_group_name_H-M   'P 1'
#
loop_
_entity.id
_entity.type
_entity.pdbx_description
1 polymer ?
#
loop_
_entity_poly.entity_id
_entity_poly.type
_entity_poly.pdbx_seq_one_letter_code
_entity_poly.pdbx_strand_id
1 'polypeptide(L)'
;MIKTTDISNAASPATIIFESLRNAIIEGALKDGEPLCQDALAKMFNTSRMPVREALTRLQEYGLVRAQRYKGSVVASLSADEAVEIFDFRCLLEPAVIRAAVPRMAPAILAAARQHAHAFSSSSDPNVWGLKTGPFTDIIRGKWAGLSPQRGGQYF
;
A
#
# COMPACT_ATOMS: atom_id res chain seq x y z
N MET A 1 -41.68 -11.26 3.26
CA MET A 1 -40.89 -10.61 2.19
C MET A 1 -39.77 -9.83 2.87
N ILE A 2 -38.51 -10.29 2.80
CA ILE A 2 -37.35 -9.63 3.41
C ILE A 2 -36.94 -8.50 2.46
N LYS A 3 -37.01 -7.22 2.93
CA LYS A 3 -36.45 -6.10 2.18
C LYS A 3 -34.93 -6.19 2.28
N THR A 4 -34.26 -6.52 1.19
CA THR A 4 -32.80 -6.40 1.09
C THR A 4 -32.43 -4.91 1.05
N THR A 5 -31.82 -4.40 2.11
CA THR A 5 -31.17 -3.09 2.12
C THR A 5 -29.83 -3.24 1.43
N ASP A 6 -29.54 -2.41 0.44
CA ASP A 6 -28.26 -2.38 -0.24
C ASP A 6 -27.17 -1.89 0.76
N ILE A 7 -26.32 -2.81 1.20
CA ILE A 7 -25.19 -2.53 2.11
C ILE A 7 -23.87 -2.32 1.35
N SER A 8 -23.93 -2.11 0.02
CA SER A 8 -22.77 -2.01 -0.86
C SER A 8 -21.85 -0.82 -0.56
N ASN A 9 -22.29 0.16 0.24
CA ASN A 9 -21.52 1.39 0.51
C ASN A 9 -20.99 1.52 1.95
N ALA A 10 -21.24 0.56 2.84
CA ALA A 10 -20.64 0.56 4.18
C ALA A 10 -19.33 -0.25 4.14
N ALA A 11 -18.21 0.39 4.45
CA ALA A 11 -16.94 -0.32 4.57
C ALA A 11 -17.08 -1.47 5.58
N SER A 12 -16.73 -2.70 5.17
CA SER A 12 -16.84 -3.85 6.07
C SER A 12 -15.94 -3.66 7.28
N PRO A 13 -16.28 -4.23 8.45
CA PRO A 13 -15.39 -4.18 9.62
C PRO A 13 -13.97 -4.66 9.29
N ALA A 14 -13.82 -5.67 8.45
CA ALA A 14 -12.52 -6.16 8.00
C ALA A 14 -11.75 -5.10 7.19
N THR A 15 -12.42 -4.31 6.35
CA THR A 15 -11.80 -3.23 5.60
C THR A 15 -11.34 -2.10 6.53
N ILE A 16 -12.15 -1.70 7.50
CA ILE A 16 -11.78 -0.67 8.48
C ILE A 16 -10.53 -1.10 9.28
N ILE A 17 -10.51 -2.35 9.76
CA ILE A 17 -9.38 -2.91 10.50
C ILE A 17 -8.13 -2.97 9.61
N PHE A 18 -8.27 -3.44 8.38
CA PHE A 18 -7.18 -3.50 7.41
C PHE A 18 -6.53 -2.13 7.19
N GLU A 19 -7.33 -1.09 6.87
CA GLU A 19 -6.81 0.25 6.62
C GLU A 19 -6.18 0.86 7.89
N SER A 20 -6.79 0.65 9.04
CA SER A 20 -6.26 1.13 10.32
C SER A 20 -4.90 0.51 10.66
N LEU A 21 -4.77 -0.80 10.55
CA LEU A 21 -3.51 -1.52 10.80
C LEU A 21 -2.46 -1.19 9.73
N ARG A 22 -2.84 -1.12 8.46
CA ARG A 22 -1.97 -0.72 7.36
C ARG A 22 -1.34 0.64 7.62
N ASN A 23 -2.16 1.63 7.97
CA ASN A 23 -1.67 2.97 8.25
C ASN A 23 -0.75 2.98 9.48
N ALA A 24 -1.10 2.29 10.56
CA ALA A 24 -0.27 2.16 11.75
C ALA A 24 1.10 1.52 11.47
N ILE A 25 1.17 0.54 10.55
CA ILE A 25 2.43 -0.06 10.10
C ILE A 25 3.25 0.94 9.29
N ILE A 26 2.63 1.60 8.30
CA ILE A 26 3.31 2.56 7.42
C ILE A 26 3.83 3.78 8.19
N GLU A 27 3.09 4.25 9.18
CA GLU A 27 3.45 5.38 10.05
C GLU A 27 4.46 4.99 11.13
N GLY A 28 4.81 3.68 11.27
CA GLY A 28 5.73 3.18 12.27
C GLY A 28 5.16 3.14 13.70
N ALA A 29 3.86 3.31 13.86
CA ALA A 29 3.18 3.15 15.15
C ALA A 29 3.18 1.70 15.64
N LEU A 30 3.12 0.74 14.71
CA LEU A 30 3.39 -0.68 14.93
C LEU A 30 4.80 -0.99 14.45
N LYS A 31 5.62 -1.56 15.34
CA LYS A 31 7.03 -1.81 15.07
C LYS A 31 7.26 -3.11 14.32
N ASP A 32 8.34 -3.17 13.60
CA ASP A 32 8.82 -4.39 12.93
C ASP A 32 8.91 -5.56 13.90
N GLY A 33 8.34 -6.70 13.53
CA GLY A 33 8.28 -7.91 14.35
C GLY A 33 7.28 -7.86 15.51
N GLU A 34 6.51 -6.78 15.64
CA GLU A 34 5.49 -6.65 16.69
C GLU A 34 4.37 -7.70 16.47
N PRO A 35 3.99 -8.46 17.53
CA PRO A 35 2.95 -9.47 17.42
C PRO A 35 1.56 -8.84 17.36
N LEU A 36 0.77 -9.29 16.38
CA LEU A 36 -0.61 -8.87 16.15
C LEU A 36 -1.56 -9.95 16.67
N CYS A 37 -1.92 -9.84 17.95
CA CYS A 37 -2.81 -10.81 18.59
C CYS A 37 -4.27 -10.58 18.17
N GLN A 38 -4.91 -11.59 17.57
CA GLN A 38 -6.29 -11.49 17.08
C GLN A 38 -7.27 -11.12 18.19
N ASP A 39 -7.08 -11.62 19.42
CA ASP A 39 -7.97 -11.37 20.55
C ASP A 39 -7.84 -9.92 21.06
N ALA A 40 -6.63 -9.42 21.11
CA ALA A 40 -6.38 -8.03 21.50
C ALA A 40 -6.98 -7.07 20.46
N LEU A 41 -6.76 -7.35 19.18
CA LEU A 41 -7.31 -6.56 18.08
C LEU A 41 -8.85 -6.62 18.05
N ALA A 42 -9.45 -7.81 18.25
CA ALA A 42 -10.91 -7.96 18.32
C ALA A 42 -11.52 -7.11 19.44
N LYS A 43 -10.87 -7.08 20.60
CA LYS A 43 -11.28 -6.21 21.72
C LYS A 43 -11.09 -4.73 21.38
N MET A 44 -9.96 -4.34 20.80
CA MET A 44 -9.63 -2.96 20.43
C MET A 44 -10.65 -2.38 19.43
N PHE A 45 -11.02 -3.17 18.43
CA PHE A 45 -11.99 -2.75 17.41
C PHE A 45 -13.45 -3.06 17.76
N ASN A 46 -13.72 -3.55 18.98
CA ASN A 46 -15.03 -3.95 19.46
C ASN A 46 -15.78 -4.86 18.46
N THR A 47 -15.11 -5.93 18.01
CA THR A 47 -15.61 -6.84 17.00
C THR A 47 -15.28 -8.30 17.32
N SER A 48 -15.73 -9.22 16.48
CA SER A 48 -15.37 -10.65 16.57
C SER A 48 -13.99 -10.91 15.95
N ARG A 49 -13.45 -12.11 16.17
CA ARG A 49 -12.17 -12.54 15.57
C ARG A 49 -12.21 -12.66 14.04
N MET A 50 -13.38 -12.92 13.46
CA MET A 50 -13.50 -13.18 12.01
C MET A 50 -13.04 -11.99 11.15
N PRO A 51 -13.56 -10.76 11.30
CA PRO A 51 -13.09 -9.62 10.51
C PRO A 51 -11.62 -9.26 10.78
N VAL A 52 -11.13 -9.50 12.01
CA VAL A 52 -9.70 -9.32 12.33
C VAL A 52 -8.84 -10.31 11.55
N ARG A 53 -9.23 -11.58 11.52
CA ARG A 53 -8.52 -12.61 10.76
C ARG A 53 -8.50 -12.29 9.26
N GLU A 54 -9.63 -11.86 8.71
CA GLU A 54 -9.73 -11.44 7.31
C GLU A 54 -8.78 -10.26 7.02
N ALA A 55 -8.78 -9.23 7.87
CA ALA A 55 -7.89 -8.09 7.74
C ALA A 55 -6.40 -8.50 7.80
N LEU A 56 -6.04 -9.38 8.75
CA LEU A 56 -4.66 -9.90 8.86
C LEU A 56 -4.25 -10.74 7.65
N THR A 57 -5.16 -11.55 7.10
CA THR A 57 -4.90 -12.30 5.87
C THR A 57 -4.61 -11.35 4.70
N ARG A 58 -5.41 -10.31 4.53
CA ARG A 58 -5.17 -9.27 3.51
C ARG A 58 -3.83 -8.57 3.73
N LEU A 59 -3.47 -8.21 4.98
CA LEU A 59 -2.16 -7.62 5.27
C LEU A 59 -1.00 -8.57 4.95
N GLN A 60 -1.19 -9.89 5.09
CA GLN A 60 -0.20 -10.89 4.66
C GLN A 60 -0.05 -10.93 3.15
N GLU A 61 -1.14 -10.86 2.40
CA GLU A 61 -1.11 -10.77 0.93
C GLU A 61 -0.36 -9.53 0.43
N TYR A 62 -0.45 -8.42 1.18
CA TYR A 62 0.30 -7.19 0.91
C TYR A 62 1.75 -7.20 1.45
N GLY A 63 2.17 -8.29 2.11
CA GLY A 63 3.51 -8.40 2.68
C GLY A 63 3.77 -7.53 3.91
N LEU A 64 2.74 -6.87 4.46
CA LEU A 64 2.86 -6.02 5.65
C LEU A 64 2.88 -6.80 6.97
N VAL A 65 2.38 -8.03 6.92
CA VAL A 65 2.30 -8.95 8.06
C VAL A 65 2.78 -10.32 7.59
N ARG A 66 3.43 -11.07 8.47
CA ARG A 66 3.83 -12.46 8.20
C ARG A 66 3.34 -13.39 9.31
N ALA A 67 3.05 -14.64 8.95
CA ALA A 67 2.81 -15.69 9.93
C ALA A 67 4.13 -16.11 10.56
N GLN A 68 4.18 -16.16 11.90
CA GLN A 68 5.32 -16.66 12.63
C GLN A 68 4.89 -17.83 13.52
N ARG A 69 5.64 -18.93 13.45
CA ARG A 69 5.35 -20.12 14.24
C ARG A 69 5.30 -19.76 15.73
N TYR A 70 4.25 -20.20 16.43
CA TYR A 70 3.98 -19.93 17.85
C TYR A 70 3.65 -18.49 18.25
N LYS A 71 3.81 -17.51 17.36
CA LYS A 71 3.49 -16.10 17.65
C LYS A 71 2.28 -15.56 16.86
N GLY A 72 1.73 -16.36 15.95
CA GLY A 72 0.61 -15.95 15.11
C GLY A 72 1.06 -14.99 14.01
N SER A 73 0.40 -13.85 13.90
CA SER A 73 0.74 -12.81 12.93
C SER A 73 1.68 -11.78 13.57
N VAL A 74 2.70 -11.36 12.84
CA VAL A 74 3.64 -10.31 13.26
C VAL A 74 3.82 -9.30 12.15
N VAL A 75 4.10 -8.04 12.48
CA VAL A 75 4.46 -7.01 11.50
C VAL A 75 5.69 -7.47 10.72
N ALA A 76 5.64 -7.37 9.40
CA ALA A 76 6.78 -7.74 8.57
C ALA A 76 7.92 -6.74 8.78
N SER A 77 9.13 -7.24 8.85
CA SER A 77 10.35 -6.43 8.84
C SER A 77 10.98 -6.52 7.45
N LEU A 78 11.46 -5.40 6.96
CA LEU A 78 12.28 -5.34 5.77
C LEU A 78 13.73 -5.17 6.23
N SER A 79 14.61 -6.08 5.85
CA SER A 79 16.04 -5.92 6.11
C SER A 79 16.64 -4.83 5.23
N ALA A 80 17.77 -4.26 5.63
CA ALA A 80 18.47 -3.27 4.81
C ALA A 80 18.88 -3.85 3.45
N ASP A 81 19.30 -5.10 3.41
CA ASP A 81 19.71 -5.77 2.17
C ASP A 81 18.51 -5.97 1.21
N GLU A 82 17.35 -6.45 1.74
CA GLU A 82 16.12 -6.54 0.94
C GLU A 82 15.66 -5.17 0.43
N ALA A 83 15.82 -4.11 1.22
CA ALA A 83 15.51 -2.75 0.77
C ALA A 83 16.41 -2.34 -0.39
N VAL A 84 17.71 -2.60 -0.31
CA VAL A 84 18.67 -2.32 -1.39
C VAL A 84 18.28 -3.07 -2.66
N GLU A 85 18.00 -4.38 -2.58
CA GLU A 85 17.57 -5.18 -3.73
C GLU A 85 16.31 -4.61 -4.40
N ILE A 86 15.33 -4.19 -3.60
CA ILE A 86 14.11 -3.54 -4.11
C ILE A 86 14.45 -2.23 -4.83
N PHE A 87 15.30 -1.40 -4.25
CA PHE A 87 15.71 -0.14 -4.88
C PHE A 87 16.49 -0.36 -6.16
N ASP A 88 17.39 -1.33 -6.22
CA ASP A 88 18.13 -1.68 -7.42
C ASP A 88 17.19 -2.13 -8.55
N PHE A 89 16.22 -2.99 -8.21
CA PHE A 89 15.20 -3.40 -9.17
C PHE A 89 14.36 -2.22 -9.68
N ARG A 90 13.96 -1.30 -8.79
CA ARG A 90 13.24 -0.08 -9.16
C ARG A 90 14.08 0.82 -10.07
N CYS A 91 15.36 0.98 -9.79
CA CYS A 91 16.29 1.76 -10.64
C CYS A 91 16.41 1.20 -12.05
N LEU A 92 16.28 -0.10 -12.24
CA LEU A 92 16.26 -0.72 -13.56
C LEU A 92 14.90 -0.52 -14.27
N LEU A 93 13.80 -0.71 -13.56
CA LEU A 93 12.47 -0.77 -14.16
C LEU A 93 11.85 0.63 -14.37
N GLU A 94 11.90 1.50 -13.37
CA GLU A 94 11.18 2.78 -13.38
C GLU A 94 11.61 3.72 -14.53
N PRO A 95 12.90 3.85 -14.87
CA PRO A 95 13.30 4.69 -16.01
C PRO A 95 12.77 4.18 -17.36
N ALA A 96 12.64 2.86 -17.52
CA ALA A 96 12.07 2.28 -18.74
C ALA A 96 10.57 2.59 -18.84
N VAL A 97 9.86 2.44 -17.73
CA VAL A 97 8.43 2.76 -17.61
C VAL A 97 8.17 4.26 -17.90
N ILE A 98 8.96 5.13 -17.27
CA ILE A 98 8.84 6.58 -17.48
C ILE A 98 9.10 6.96 -18.93
N ARG A 99 10.17 6.43 -19.56
CA ARG A 99 10.45 6.66 -20.98
C ARG A 99 9.31 6.26 -21.89
N ALA A 100 8.65 5.16 -21.59
CA ALA A 100 7.49 4.69 -22.37
C ALA A 100 6.23 5.54 -22.13
N ALA A 101 6.05 6.08 -20.92
CA ALA A 101 4.87 6.84 -20.51
C ALA A 101 4.90 8.31 -20.94
N VAL A 102 6.07 8.98 -20.85
CA VAL A 102 6.22 10.43 -21.11
C VAL A 102 5.65 10.87 -22.46
N PRO A 103 5.90 10.19 -23.60
CA PRO A 103 5.35 10.60 -24.90
C PRO A 103 3.83 10.58 -24.98
N ARG A 104 3.16 9.89 -24.03
CA ARG A 104 1.71 9.70 -23.98
C ARG A 104 1.04 10.55 -22.91
N MET A 105 1.82 11.34 -22.14
CA MET A 105 1.32 12.19 -21.08
C MET A 105 0.84 13.53 -21.63
N ALA A 106 -0.29 14.02 -21.12
CA ALA A 106 -0.71 15.40 -21.38
C ALA A 106 0.31 16.40 -20.76
N PRO A 107 0.55 17.56 -21.40
CA PRO A 107 1.54 18.53 -20.93
C PRO A 107 1.34 18.97 -19.47
N ALA A 108 0.10 19.12 -19.03
CA ALA A 108 -0.23 19.47 -17.65
C ALA A 108 0.22 18.41 -16.64
N ILE A 109 0.06 17.13 -16.98
CA ILE A 109 0.50 16.00 -16.12
C ILE A 109 2.03 15.97 -16.05
N LEU A 110 2.70 16.21 -17.18
CA LEU A 110 4.16 16.25 -17.23
C LEU A 110 4.72 17.42 -16.41
N ALA A 111 4.07 18.58 -16.46
CA ALA A 111 4.44 19.75 -15.65
C ALA A 111 4.28 19.44 -14.15
N ALA A 112 3.17 18.87 -13.73
CA ALA A 112 2.95 18.44 -12.34
C ALA A 112 3.99 17.41 -11.89
N ALA A 113 4.28 16.41 -12.72
CA ALA A 113 5.31 15.40 -12.41
C ALA A 113 6.69 16.01 -12.22
N ARG A 114 7.08 16.99 -13.05
CA ARG A 114 8.34 17.74 -12.90
C ARG A 114 8.39 18.56 -11.62
N GLN A 115 7.30 19.21 -11.23
CA GLN A 115 7.22 19.94 -9.96
C GLN A 115 7.42 19.01 -8.77
N HIS A 116 6.77 17.83 -8.75
CA HIS A 116 6.95 16.85 -7.69
C HIS A 116 8.37 16.29 -7.65
N ALA A 117 8.96 15.99 -8.80
CA ALA A 117 10.34 15.52 -8.87
C ALA A 117 11.33 16.57 -8.35
N HIS A 118 11.15 17.84 -8.72
CA HIS A 118 11.98 18.94 -8.23
C HIS A 118 11.80 19.16 -6.72
N ALA A 119 10.57 19.14 -6.22
CA ALA A 119 10.28 19.27 -4.80
C ALA A 119 10.88 18.11 -3.98
N PHE A 120 10.92 16.90 -4.54
CA PHE A 120 11.57 15.75 -3.93
C PHE A 120 13.09 15.91 -3.89
N SER A 121 13.72 16.24 -5.01
CA SER A 121 15.18 16.39 -5.11
C SER A 121 15.73 17.53 -4.26
N SER A 122 14.92 18.56 -3.98
CA SER A 122 15.30 19.71 -3.15
C SER A 122 15.05 19.50 -1.65
N SER A 123 14.45 18.37 -1.25
CA SER A 123 14.17 18.07 0.17
C SER A 123 15.28 17.23 0.77
N SER A 124 15.84 17.69 1.89
CA SER A 124 16.78 16.94 2.72
C SER A 124 16.10 16.24 3.92
N ASP A 125 14.78 16.41 4.11
CA ASP A 125 14.03 15.82 5.22
C ASP A 125 13.44 14.46 4.82
N PRO A 126 13.90 13.34 5.42
CA PRO A 126 13.38 12.00 5.14
C PRO A 126 11.88 11.86 5.39
N ASN A 127 11.32 12.57 6.36
CA ASN A 127 9.89 12.49 6.69
C ASN A 127 9.00 13.06 5.58
N VAL A 128 9.55 13.95 4.76
CA VAL A 128 8.84 14.58 3.64
C VAL A 128 8.93 13.73 2.37
N TRP A 129 9.87 12.79 2.29
CA TRP A 129 10.04 11.95 1.09
C TRP A 129 8.81 11.08 0.81
N GLY A 130 8.24 10.45 1.83
CA GLY A 130 7.02 9.65 1.67
C GLY A 130 5.82 10.47 1.16
N LEU A 131 5.64 11.68 1.67
CA LEU A 131 4.57 12.60 1.26
C LEU A 131 4.75 13.13 -0.17
N LYS A 132 6.00 13.30 -0.60
CA LYS A 132 6.32 13.86 -1.93
C LYS A 132 6.39 12.79 -3.03
N THR A 133 6.68 11.54 -2.69
CA THR A 133 6.71 10.43 -3.66
C THR A 133 5.33 9.88 -3.96
N GLY A 134 4.40 9.93 -3.01
CA GLY A 134 3.03 9.43 -3.19
C GLY A 134 2.35 9.97 -4.45
N PRO A 135 2.20 11.31 -4.62
CA PRO A 135 1.58 11.88 -5.80
C PRO A 135 2.30 11.54 -7.12
N PHE A 136 3.63 11.42 -7.10
CA PHE A 136 4.39 11.01 -8.28
C PHE A 136 4.14 9.54 -8.64
N THR A 137 4.13 8.67 -7.65
CA THR A 137 3.82 7.25 -7.82
C THR A 137 2.38 7.04 -8.30
N ASP A 138 1.43 7.82 -7.79
CA ASP A 138 0.03 7.76 -8.20
C ASP A 138 -0.19 8.24 -9.63
N ILE A 139 0.53 9.27 -10.07
CA ILE A 139 0.52 9.72 -11.47
C ILE A 139 1.03 8.59 -12.39
N ILE A 140 2.11 7.92 -12.02
CA ILE A 140 2.67 6.81 -12.81
C ILE A 140 1.69 5.63 -12.80
N ARG A 141 1.17 5.24 -11.64
CA ARG A 141 0.24 4.11 -11.47
C ARG A 141 -1.07 4.34 -12.23
N GLY A 142 -1.67 5.52 -12.09
CA GLY A 142 -2.92 5.86 -12.77
C GLY A 142 -2.82 5.80 -14.29
N LYS A 143 -1.65 6.13 -14.85
CA LYS A 143 -1.39 6.03 -16.29
C LYS A 143 -1.05 4.63 -16.75
N TRP A 144 -0.48 3.81 -15.90
CA TRP A 144 -0.23 2.39 -16.17
C TRP A 144 -1.52 1.60 -16.30
N ALA A 145 -2.51 1.87 -15.47
CA ALA A 145 -3.82 1.25 -15.58
C ALA A 145 -4.50 1.55 -16.93
N GLY A 146 -4.24 2.72 -17.52
CA GLY A 146 -4.74 3.09 -18.85
C GLY A 146 -3.88 2.59 -20.02
N LEU A 147 -2.69 2.04 -19.76
CA LEU A 147 -1.77 1.51 -20.78
C LEU A 147 -1.82 -0.01 -20.88
N SER A 148 -2.43 -0.70 -19.92
CA SER A 148 -2.73 -2.13 -20.01
C SER A 148 -3.60 -2.34 -21.24
N PRO A 149 -3.19 -3.17 -22.23
CA PRO A 149 -4.14 -3.64 -23.22
C PRO A 149 -5.25 -4.34 -22.43
N GLN A 150 -6.50 -4.03 -22.75
CA GLN A 150 -7.67 -4.66 -22.14
C GLN A 150 -7.60 -6.18 -22.34
N ARG A 151 -6.82 -6.84 -21.53
CA ARG A 151 -6.98 -8.26 -21.24
C ARG A 151 -7.73 -8.32 -19.94
N GLY A 152 -8.98 -8.77 -20.07
CA GLY A 152 -9.88 -8.90 -18.97
C GLY A 152 -9.29 -9.64 -17.80
N GLY A 153 -9.64 -9.17 -16.62
CA GLY A 153 -9.70 -9.94 -15.40
C GLY A 153 -8.38 -10.30 -14.74
N GLN A 154 -8.27 -9.83 -13.52
CA GLN A 154 -7.50 -10.45 -12.45
C GLN A 154 -5.98 -10.41 -12.60
N TYR A 155 -5.38 -9.35 -12.10
CA TYR A 155 -4.11 -9.42 -11.35
C TYR A 155 -3.90 -8.06 -10.66
N PHE A 156 -3.90 -8.13 -9.35
CA PHE A 156 -3.62 -7.20 -8.24
C PHE A 156 -4.83 -6.80 -7.45
#